data_2848a32dbb67a518c5c4eef446a3302a
#
_entry.id   2848a32dbb67a518c5c4eef446a3302a
#
_cell.length_a   1.000
_cell.length_b   1.000
_cell.length_c   1.000
_cell.angle_alpha   90.00
_cell.angle_beta   90.00
_cell.angle_gamma   90.00
#
_symmetry.space_group_name_H-M   'P 1'
#
loop_
_entity.id
_entity.type
_entity.pdbx_description
1 polymer ?
#
loop_
_entity_poly.entity_id
_entity_poly.type
_entity_poly.pdbx_seq_one_letter_code
_entity_poly.pdbx_strand_id
1 'polypeptide(L)'
;MKLLTLKFFILLVVLFIPNTVNSKELNGLKNLVIYEDQKKISEISFKNEKDNDVSLSDYENKLLILNFWATWCEPCKEEMPSLQNLQNNSKFKNLKILPINIGQEDKNSIKKFFSDVNINTFEIFYDTDVKLAKKFSLRGIPTSILINKDGYEFAKVIGSINFEDPKFVNWLLNYD
;
A
#
# COMPACT_ATOMS: atom_id res chain seq x y z
N MET A 1 44.79 -54.46 -16.87
CA MET A 1 44.53 -53.53 -15.73
C MET A 1 43.93 -52.25 -16.34
N LYS A 2 42.62 -52.10 -16.19
CA LYS A 2 41.90 -50.89 -16.71
C LYS A 2 41.59 -49.99 -15.51
N LEU A 3 42.21 -48.81 -15.47
CA LEU A 3 41.89 -47.78 -14.47
C LEU A 3 40.51 -47.17 -14.78
N LEU A 4 39.59 -47.32 -13.86
CA LEU A 4 38.28 -46.69 -13.92
C LEU A 4 38.41 -45.27 -13.39
N THR A 5 38.30 -44.26 -14.27
CA THR A 5 38.24 -42.86 -13.89
C THR A 5 36.81 -42.52 -13.44
N LEU A 6 36.62 -42.39 -12.13
CA LEU A 6 35.38 -41.95 -11.52
C LEU A 6 35.25 -40.42 -11.69
N LYS A 7 34.45 -39.95 -12.64
CA LYS A 7 34.09 -38.52 -12.78
C LYS A 7 33.09 -38.16 -11.70
N PHE A 8 33.54 -37.40 -10.71
CA PHE A 8 32.68 -36.77 -9.72
C PHE A 8 31.90 -35.64 -10.38
N PHE A 9 30.63 -35.87 -10.63
CA PHE A 9 29.68 -34.84 -11.09
C PHE A 9 29.18 -34.15 -9.84
N ILE A 10 29.76 -32.97 -9.51
CA ILE A 10 29.25 -32.13 -8.43
C ILE A 10 28.02 -31.41 -9.02
N LEU A 11 26.83 -31.94 -8.64
CA LEU A 11 25.54 -31.28 -8.94
C LEU A 11 25.41 -30.11 -8.00
N LEU A 12 25.63 -28.88 -8.52
CA LEU A 12 25.43 -27.63 -7.78
C LEU A 12 23.92 -27.39 -7.71
N VAL A 13 23.29 -27.92 -6.65
CA VAL A 13 21.89 -27.62 -6.34
C VAL A 13 21.86 -26.20 -5.77
N VAL A 14 21.56 -25.22 -6.62
CA VAL A 14 21.20 -23.88 -6.19
C VAL A 14 19.84 -24.00 -5.50
N LEU A 15 19.87 -24.06 -4.18
CA LEU A 15 18.66 -23.95 -3.37
C LEU A 15 18.10 -22.54 -3.56
N PHE A 16 17.15 -22.41 -4.45
CA PHE A 16 16.22 -21.27 -4.44
C PHE A 16 15.44 -21.39 -3.13
N ILE A 17 15.89 -20.70 -2.10
CA ILE A 17 15.11 -20.51 -0.88
C ILE A 17 14.11 -19.42 -1.26
N PRO A 18 12.81 -19.71 -1.46
CA PRO A 18 11.84 -18.66 -1.55
C PRO A 18 11.89 -17.90 -0.23
N ASN A 19 12.08 -16.58 -0.28
CA ASN A 19 11.88 -15.71 0.88
C ASN A 19 10.40 -15.77 1.26
N THR A 20 10.00 -16.85 1.91
CA THR A 20 8.69 -16.91 2.57
C THR A 20 8.77 -15.97 3.74
N VAL A 21 8.16 -14.79 3.58
CA VAL A 21 7.91 -13.88 4.69
C VAL A 21 7.24 -14.69 5.78
N ASN A 22 7.94 -14.85 6.88
CA ASN A 22 7.47 -15.70 7.97
C ASN A 22 6.22 -15.06 8.57
N SER A 23 5.06 -15.67 8.39
CA SER A 23 3.77 -15.22 8.91
C SER A 23 3.78 -14.93 10.43
N LYS A 24 4.79 -15.45 11.13
CA LYS A 24 5.04 -15.25 12.55
C LYS A 24 5.55 -13.84 12.89
N GLU A 25 6.19 -13.13 11.96
CA GLU A 25 6.67 -11.74 12.19
C GLU A 25 5.56 -10.70 12.14
N LEU A 26 4.47 -11.00 11.46
CA LEU A 26 3.29 -10.13 11.35
C LEU A 26 2.23 -10.40 12.43
N ASN A 27 2.48 -11.32 13.37
CA ASN A 27 1.63 -11.58 14.53
C ASN A 27 1.60 -10.36 15.46
N GLY A 28 0.74 -9.40 15.14
CA GLY A 28 0.57 -8.14 15.86
C GLY A 28 -0.13 -7.06 15.02
N LEU A 29 -0.09 -7.20 13.69
CA LEU A 29 -0.82 -6.31 12.77
C LEU A 29 -2.17 -6.95 12.40
N LYS A 30 -3.10 -6.97 13.37
CA LYS A 30 -4.42 -7.64 13.25
C LYS A 30 -5.26 -7.15 12.06
N ASN A 31 -5.00 -5.92 11.60
CA ASN A 31 -5.75 -5.26 10.53
C ASN A 31 -5.13 -5.48 9.15
N LEU A 32 -3.96 -6.12 9.04
CA LEU A 32 -3.29 -6.40 7.78
C LEU A 32 -3.69 -7.78 7.23
N VAL A 33 -4.25 -7.78 6.03
CA VAL A 33 -4.60 -8.97 5.26
C VAL A 33 -3.65 -9.06 4.07
N ILE A 34 -2.86 -10.13 3.97
CA ILE A 34 -1.93 -10.39 2.86
C ILE A 34 -2.56 -11.45 1.98
N TYR A 35 -2.52 -11.24 0.66
CA TYR A 35 -3.11 -12.16 -0.30
C TYR A 35 -2.06 -13.16 -0.81
N GLU A 36 -2.39 -14.44 -0.78
CA GLU A 36 -1.60 -15.48 -1.45
C GLU A 36 -1.72 -15.34 -2.97
N ASP A 37 -2.95 -15.14 -3.46
CA ASP A 37 -3.24 -14.88 -4.87
C ASP A 37 -3.39 -13.37 -5.10
N GLN A 38 -2.34 -12.74 -5.61
CA GLN A 38 -2.33 -11.31 -5.91
C GLN A 38 -3.21 -11.02 -7.13
N LYS A 39 -3.97 -9.93 -7.08
CA LYS A 39 -4.89 -9.54 -8.15
C LYS A 39 -4.36 -8.37 -8.95
N LYS A 40 -4.17 -8.56 -10.26
CA LYS A 40 -3.85 -7.44 -11.16
C LYS A 40 -4.97 -6.41 -11.11
N ILE A 41 -4.63 -5.18 -10.80
CA ILE A 41 -5.58 -4.09 -10.80
C ILE A 41 -5.75 -3.63 -12.25
N SER A 42 -7.00 -3.72 -12.73
CA SER A 42 -7.36 -3.04 -13.98
C SER A 42 -7.27 -1.54 -13.77
N GLU A 43 -7.09 -0.81 -14.85
CA GLU A 43 -7.02 0.65 -14.82
C GLU A 43 -8.15 1.25 -13.97
N ILE A 44 -7.76 2.18 -13.11
CA ILE A 44 -8.65 2.96 -12.26
C ILE A 44 -8.28 4.42 -12.39
N SER A 45 -9.28 5.29 -12.29
CA SER A 45 -9.10 6.73 -12.24
C SER A 45 -9.87 7.35 -11.08
N PHE A 46 -9.36 8.46 -10.61
CA PHE A 46 -9.95 9.27 -9.53
C PHE A 46 -9.62 10.74 -9.82
N LYS A 47 -10.23 11.66 -9.09
CA LYS A 47 -10.02 13.10 -9.30
C LYS A 47 -8.93 13.64 -8.36
N ASN A 48 -8.15 14.61 -8.84
CA ASN A 48 -7.28 15.42 -7.99
C ASN A 48 -7.97 16.72 -7.54
N GLU A 49 -7.27 17.58 -6.79
CA GLU A 49 -7.80 18.88 -6.31
C GLU A 49 -8.27 19.82 -7.43
N LYS A 50 -7.75 19.66 -8.64
CA LYS A 50 -8.09 20.48 -9.80
C LYS A 50 -9.20 19.85 -10.66
N ASP A 51 -9.85 18.80 -10.17
CA ASP A 51 -10.85 18.00 -10.87
C ASP A 51 -10.35 17.29 -12.14
N ASN A 52 -9.04 17.18 -12.30
CA ASN A 52 -8.46 16.39 -13.36
C ASN A 52 -8.54 14.89 -13.03
N ASP A 53 -8.74 14.08 -14.06
CA ASP A 53 -8.59 12.63 -13.93
C ASP A 53 -7.13 12.28 -13.73
N VAL A 54 -6.88 11.42 -12.74
CA VAL A 54 -5.60 10.81 -12.43
C VAL A 54 -5.77 9.31 -12.55
N SER A 55 -4.88 8.67 -13.30
CA SER A 55 -4.90 7.24 -13.52
C SER A 55 -3.88 6.52 -12.64
N LEU A 56 -4.15 5.25 -12.34
CA LEU A 56 -3.16 4.39 -11.67
C LEU A 56 -1.89 4.24 -12.53
N SER A 57 -2.01 4.31 -13.86
CA SER A 57 -0.88 4.27 -14.80
C SER A 57 0.08 5.46 -14.65
N ASP A 58 -0.34 6.58 -14.06
CA ASP A 58 0.53 7.72 -13.77
C ASP A 58 1.57 7.38 -12.68
N TYR A 59 1.39 6.26 -12.01
CA TYR A 59 2.23 5.77 -10.92
C TYR A 59 2.88 4.41 -11.22
N GLU A 60 3.14 4.11 -12.49
CA GLU A 60 3.82 2.87 -12.87
C GLU A 60 5.18 2.71 -12.16
N ASN A 61 5.55 1.46 -11.86
CA ASN A 61 6.77 1.12 -11.13
C ASN A 61 6.86 1.70 -9.70
N LYS A 62 5.73 2.10 -9.10
CA LYS A 62 5.65 2.53 -7.71
C LYS A 62 5.02 1.45 -6.84
N LEU A 63 5.51 1.37 -5.61
CA LEU A 63 4.80 0.71 -4.52
C LEU A 63 3.71 1.68 -4.04
N LEU A 64 2.43 1.31 -4.16
CA LEU A 64 1.33 2.21 -3.87
C LEU A 64 0.57 1.80 -2.62
N ILE A 65 0.14 2.80 -1.85
CA ILE A 65 -0.88 2.67 -0.81
C ILE A 65 -2.03 3.61 -1.19
N LEU A 66 -3.17 3.04 -1.59
CA LEU A 66 -4.41 3.79 -1.78
C LEU A 66 -5.14 3.80 -0.44
N ASN A 67 -5.10 4.91 0.28
CA ASN A 67 -5.75 5.05 1.58
C ASN A 67 -7.11 5.74 1.42
N PHE A 68 -8.18 5.03 1.74
CA PHE A 68 -9.56 5.52 1.65
C PHE A 68 -10.02 6.08 2.99
N TRP A 69 -10.46 7.33 2.98
CA TRP A 69 -10.74 8.10 4.20
C TRP A 69 -11.85 9.15 4.02
N ALA A 70 -12.27 9.77 5.13
CA ALA A 70 -13.20 10.92 5.14
C ALA A 70 -12.91 11.83 6.35
N THR A 71 -13.33 13.09 6.32
CA THR A 71 -13.07 14.06 7.39
C THR A 71 -13.78 13.73 8.70
N TRP A 72 -14.93 13.07 8.63
CA TRP A 72 -15.73 12.63 9.78
C TRP A 72 -15.27 11.30 10.40
N CYS A 73 -14.24 10.68 9.83
CA CYS A 73 -13.72 9.39 10.26
C CYS A 73 -12.61 9.59 11.30
N GLU A 74 -12.91 9.45 12.58
CA GLU A 74 -11.93 9.67 13.65
C GLU A 74 -10.71 8.74 13.58
N PRO A 75 -10.84 7.40 13.32
CA PRO A 75 -9.67 6.56 13.15
C PRO A 75 -8.80 6.95 11.94
N CYS A 76 -9.40 7.54 10.88
CA CYS A 76 -8.63 8.07 9.75
C CYS A 76 -7.75 9.26 10.17
N LYS A 77 -8.30 10.14 11.01
CA LYS A 77 -7.56 11.27 11.56
C LYS A 77 -6.38 10.82 12.41
N GLU A 78 -6.55 9.79 13.22
CA GLU A 78 -5.50 9.24 14.07
C GLU A 78 -4.34 8.63 13.26
N GLU A 79 -4.61 7.94 12.14
CA GLU A 79 -3.57 7.28 11.35
C GLU A 79 -2.82 8.20 10.39
N MET A 80 -3.43 9.30 9.95
CA MET A 80 -2.93 10.17 8.89
C MET A 80 -1.50 10.69 9.13
N PRO A 81 -1.10 11.11 10.37
CA PRO A 81 0.28 11.50 10.64
C PRO A 81 1.29 10.37 10.39
N SER A 82 0.96 9.14 10.77
CA SER A 82 1.85 7.99 10.54
C SER A 82 1.98 7.63 9.05
N LEU A 83 0.90 7.81 8.27
CA LEU A 83 0.96 7.70 6.81
C LEU A 83 1.90 8.75 6.20
N GLN A 84 1.81 10.01 6.64
CA GLN A 84 2.70 11.07 6.18
C GLN A 84 4.17 10.75 6.50
N ASN A 85 4.44 10.28 7.72
CA ASN A 85 5.78 9.90 8.13
C ASN A 85 6.30 8.70 7.32
N LEU A 86 5.45 7.73 7.02
CA LEU A 86 5.80 6.62 6.12
C LEU A 86 6.15 7.12 4.71
N GLN A 87 5.36 8.05 4.13
CA GLN A 87 5.65 8.64 2.81
C GLN A 87 7.01 9.34 2.79
N ASN A 88 7.41 9.97 3.90
CA ASN A 88 8.67 10.71 4.04
C ASN A 88 9.84 9.83 4.52
N ASN A 89 9.62 8.55 4.74
CA ASN A 89 10.66 7.64 5.24
C ASN A 89 11.69 7.35 4.13
N SER A 90 12.92 7.83 4.31
CA SER A 90 14.03 7.74 3.34
C SER A 90 14.46 6.30 2.98
N LYS A 91 13.99 5.29 3.70
CA LYS A 91 14.23 3.88 3.36
C LYS A 91 13.48 3.47 2.10
N PHE A 92 12.33 4.09 1.80
CA PHE A 92 11.54 3.81 0.61
C PHE A 92 11.99 4.70 -0.55
N LYS A 93 12.21 4.09 -1.71
CA LYS A 93 12.61 4.79 -2.95
C LYS A 93 11.45 4.96 -3.92
N ASN A 94 10.51 4.03 -3.88
CA ASN A 94 9.43 3.95 -4.86
C ASN A 94 8.04 4.06 -4.24
N LEU A 95 7.93 4.18 -2.92
CA LEU A 95 6.64 4.30 -2.24
C LEU A 95 5.92 5.60 -2.61
N LYS A 96 4.65 5.48 -2.97
CA LYS A 96 3.72 6.60 -3.11
C LYS A 96 2.41 6.29 -2.38
N ILE A 97 2.00 7.19 -1.50
CA ILE A 97 0.74 7.10 -0.77
C ILE A 97 -0.25 8.08 -1.40
N LEU A 98 -1.44 7.59 -1.71
CA LEU A 98 -2.52 8.33 -2.34
C LEU A 98 -3.74 8.34 -1.41
N PRO A 99 -3.91 9.37 -0.58
CA PRO A 99 -5.10 9.52 0.25
C PRO A 99 -6.30 9.87 -0.63
N ILE A 100 -7.28 8.97 -0.71
CA ILE A 100 -8.48 9.12 -1.55
C ILE A 100 -9.68 9.38 -0.67
N ASN A 101 -10.21 10.60 -0.71
CA ASN A 101 -11.40 10.97 0.02
C ASN A 101 -12.65 10.35 -0.61
N ILE A 102 -13.47 9.69 0.19
CA ILE A 102 -14.76 9.11 -0.22
C ILE A 102 -15.95 9.74 0.50
N GLY A 103 -15.70 10.76 1.33
CA GLY A 103 -16.70 11.38 2.20
C GLY A 103 -17.64 12.34 1.49
N GLN A 104 -17.36 12.72 0.24
CA GLN A 104 -18.11 13.69 -0.55
C GLN A 104 -18.19 15.08 0.09
N GLU A 105 -17.22 15.42 0.94
CA GLU A 105 -17.12 16.74 1.55
C GLU A 105 -16.59 17.79 0.56
N ASP A 106 -16.86 19.04 0.86
CA ASP A 106 -16.30 20.14 0.09
C ASP A 106 -14.77 20.27 0.30
N LYS A 107 -14.10 20.83 -0.69
CA LYS A 107 -12.62 20.95 -0.70
C LYS A 107 -12.07 21.78 0.47
N ASN A 108 -12.84 22.72 1.01
CA ASN A 108 -12.37 23.54 2.14
C ASN A 108 -12.39 22.73 3.45
N SER A 109 -13.41 21.91 3.65
CA SER A 109 -13.50 20.99 4.78
C SER A 109 -12.31 20.02 4.78
N ILE A 110 -11.93 19.50 3.61
CA ILE A 110 -10.79 18.60 3.46
C ILE A 110 -9.46 19.32 3.73
N LYS A 111 -9.28 20.55 3.20
CA LYS A 111 -8.09 21.35 3.50
C LYS A 111 -7.97 21.69 4.98
N LYS A 112 -9.11 22.04 5.59
CA LYS A 112 -9.14 22.28 7.05
C LYS A 112 -8.73 21.04 7.82
N PHE A 113 -9.25 19.87 7.47
CA PHE A 113 -8.87 18.60 8.08
C PHE A 113 -7.36 18.38 8.01
N PHE A 114 -6.73 18.51 6.84
CA PHE A 114 -5.28 18.34 6.70
C PHE A 114 -4.49 19.36 7.52
N SER A 115 -4.96 20.61 7.59
CA SER A 115 -4.37 21.62 8.46
C SER A 115 -4.47 21.24 9.95
N ASP A 116 -5.64 20.77 10.38
CA ASP A 116 -5.90 20.40 11.78
C ASP A 116 -5.02 19.22 12.25
N VAL A 117 -4.65 18.31 11.34
CA VAL A 117 -3.77 17.17 11.63
C VAL A 117 -2.31 17.36 11.16
N ASN A 118 -1.94 18.60 10.76
CA ASN A 118 -0.60 18.96 10.30
C ASN A 118 -0.10 18.14 9.10
N ILE A 119 -0.97 17.79 8.18
CA ILE A 119 -0.63 17.10 6.93
C ILE A 119 -0.33 18.12 5.83
N ASN A 120 0.85 18.02 5.23
CA ASN A 120 1.33 18.98 4.22
C ASN A 120 2.09 18.34 3.04
N THR A 121 2.24 17.02 3.03
CA THR A 121 3.00 16.31 1.98
C THR A 121 2.12 15.53 1.01
N PHE A 122 0.83 15.43 1.29
CA PHE A 122 -0.10 14.71 0.43
C PHE A 122 -0.81 15.63 -0.56
N GLU A 123 -0.92 15.14 -1.78
CA GLU A 123 -1.98 15.57 -2.69
C GLU A 123 -3.30 14.93 -2.25
N ILE A 124 -4.41 15.63 -2.48
CA ILE A 124 -5.74 15.15 -2.13
C ILE A 124 -6.39 14.59 -3.39
N PHE A 125 -6.91 13.37 -3.27
CA PHE A 125 -7.65 12.69 -4.32
C PHE A 125 -9.08 12.41 -3.87
N TYR A 126 -9.97 12.24 -4.85
CA TYR A 126 -11.41 12.11 -4.63
C TYR A 126 -11.97 10.93 -5.41
N ASP A 127 -12.75 10.10 -4.76
CA ASP A 127 -13.62 9.10 -5.38
C ASP A 127 -15.06 9.64 -5.40
N THR A 128 -15.32 10.62 -6.26
CA THR A 128 -16.57 11.41 -6.27
C THR A 128 -17.84 10.56 -6.42
N ASP A 129 -17.74 9.45 -7.16
CA ASP A 129 -18.87 8.56 -7.45
C ASP A 129 -18.85 7.28 -6.60
N VAL A 130 -17.93 7.22 -5.64
CA VAL A 130 -17.70 6.02 -4.79
C VAL A 130 -17.42 4.76 -5.64
N LYS A 131 -16.87 4.97 -6.85
CA LYS A 131 -16.57 3.88 -7.80
C LYS A 131 -15.42 2.99 -7.32
N LEU A 132 -14.37 3.62 -6.79
CA LEU A 132 -13.23 2.89 -6.27
C LEU A 132 -13.60 2.13 -5.00
N ALA A 133 -14.33 2.78 -4.08
CA ALA A 133 -14.83 2.13 -2.88
C ALA A 133 -15.64 0.87 -3.21
N LYS A 134 -16.50 0.92 -4.23
CA LYS A 134 -17.25 -0.24 -4.73
C LYS A 134 -16.34 -1.27 -5.38
N LYS A 135 -15.40 -0.85 -6.25
CA LYS A 135 -14.47 -1.73 -6.96
C LYS A 135 -13.62 -2.55 -6.00
N PHE A 136 -13.11 -1.93 -4.95
CA PHE A 136 -12.32 -2.58 -3.91
C PHE A 136 -13.17 -3.24 -2.81
N SER A 137 -14.50 -3.21 -2.96
CA SER A 137 -15.45 -3.79 -1.99
C SER A 137 -15.18 -3.34 -0.56
N LEU A 138 -14.99 -2.02 -0.39
CA LEU A 138 -14.71 -1.45 0.93
C LEU A 138 -15.91 -1.65 1.85
N ARG A 139 -15.67 -2.14 3.06
CA ARG A 139 -16.69 -2.37 4.10
C ARG A 139 -16.72 -1.25 5.15
N GLY A 140 -15.73 -0.36 5.11
CA GLY A 140 -15.56 0.76 6.03
C GLY A 140 -14.27 1.51 5.75
N ILE A 141 -14.06 2.59 6.47
CA ILE A 141 -12.85 3.40 6.46
C ILE A 141 -12.30 3.55 7.89
N PRO A 142 -10.97 3.72 8.04
CA PRO A 142 -9.99 3.72 6.96
C PRO A 142 -9.80 2.33 6.36
N THR A 143 -9.48 2.29 5.09
CA THR A 143 -9.03 1.07 4.43
C THR A 143 -7.90 1.44 3.47
N SER A 144 -6.79 0.72 3.55
CA SER A 144 -5.65 0.92 2.64
C SER A 144 -5.45 -0.29 1.74
N ILE A 145 -5.39 -0.06 0.42
CA ILE A 145 -5.08 -1.07 -0.58
C ILE A 145 -3.60 -0.92 -0.94
N LEU A 146 -2.85 -2.02 -0.84
CA LEU A 146 -1.43 -2.05 -1.14
C LEU A 146 -1.20 -2.71 -2.50
N ILE A 147 -0.53 -1.97 -3.41
CA ILE A 147 -0.31 -2.39 -4.80
C ILE A 147 1.20 -2.39 -5.05
N ASN A 148 1.72 -3.49 -5.53
CA ASN A 148 3.14 -3.63 -5.85
C ASN A 148 3.53 -2.91 -7.16
N LYS A 149 4.81 -2.85 -7.46
CA LYS A 149 5.37 -2.16 -8.64
C LYS A 149 4.88 -2.73 -9.98
N ASP A 150 4.41 -3.96 -9.99
CA ASP A 150 3.84 -4.61 -11.16
C ASP A 150 2.33 -4.37 -11.31
N GLY A 151 1.72 -3.60 -10.39
CA GLY A 151 0.31 -3.24 -10.39
C GLY A 151 -0.62 -4.33 -9.86
N TYR A 152 -0.14 -5.20 -8.96
CA TYR A 152 -0.97 -6.19 -8.30
C TYR A 152 -1.31 -5.76 -6.87
N GLU A 153 -2.60 -5.84 -6.52
CA GLU A 153 -3.04 -5.78 -5.13
C GLU A 153 -2.51 -7.01 -4.40
N PHE A 154 -1.65 -6.81 -3.41
CA PHE A 154 -1.01 -7.89 -2.65
C PHE A 154 -1.40 -7.90 -1.18
N ALA A 155 -1.93 -6.79 -0.67
CA ALA A 155 -2.40 -6.71 0.70
C ALA A 155 -3.44 -5.61 0.89
N LYS A 156 -4.15 -5.68 2.02
CA LYS A 156 -5.14 -4.70 2.47
C LYS A 156 -5.00 -4.47 3.97
N VAL A 157 -5.04 -3.21 4.39
CA VAL A 157 -5.23 -2.83 5.80
C VAL A 157 -6.69 -2.43 5.98
N ILE A 158 -7.39 -3.06 6.92
CA ILE A 158 -8.82 -2.82 7.21
C ILE A 158 -8.94 -2.22 8.61
N GLY A 159 -9.26 -0.93 8.69
CA GLY A 159 -9.18 -0.14 9.91
C GLY A 159 -7.81 0.50 10.11
N SER A 160 -7.70 1.32 11.15
CA SER A 160 -6.50 2.11 11.44
C SER A 160 -5.34 1.24 11.95
N ILE A 161 -4.13 1.58 11.53
CA ILE A 161 -2.87 1.08 12.11
C ILE A 161 -1.89 2.25 12.29
N ASN A 162 -0.83 2.01 13.07
CA ASN A 162 0.33 2.87 13.03
C ASN A 162 1.25 2.45 11.87
N PHE A 163 1.27 3.23 10.78
CA PHE A 163 2.08 2.96 9.59
C PHE A 163 3.59 3.10 9.82
N GLU A 164 4.00 3.66 10.98
CA GLU A 164 5.40 3.71 11.42
C GLU A 164 5.81 2.47 12.25
N ASP A 165 4.90 1.54 12.54
CA ASP A 165 5.26 0.31 13.26
C ASP A 165 6.44 -0.36 12.54
N PRO A 166 7.57 -0.61 13.24
CA PRO A 166 8.75 -1.20 12.62
C PRO A 166 8.49 -2.55 11.93
N LYS A 167 7.51 -3.33 12.40
CA LYS A 167 7.13 -4.60 11.77
C LYS A 167 6.47 -4.34 10.40
N PHE A 168 5.56 -3.37 10.34
CA PHE A 168 4.91 -2.97 9.10
C PHE A 168 5.92 -2.39 8.12
N VAL A 169 6.76 -1.45 8.56
CA VAL A 169 7.78 -0.80 7.73
C VAL A 169 8.76 -1.85 7.16
N ASN A 170 9.31 -2.73 8.00
CA ASN A 170 10.26 -3.75 7.55
C ASN A 170 9.63 -4.76 6.59
N TRP A 171 8.37 -5.12 6.82
CA TRP A 171 7.63 -6.00 5.91
C TRP A 171 7.38 -5.31 4.56
N LEU A 172 6.92 -4.05 4.57
CA LEU A 172 6.59 -3.32 3.35
C LEU A 172 7.83 -3.05 2.47
N LEU A 173 9.00 -2.87 3.07
CA LEU A 173 10.27 -2.69 2.35
C LEU A 173 10.62 -3.84 1.40
N ASN A 174 10.10 -5.05 1.62
CA ASN A 174 10.31 -6.17 0.69
C ASN A 174 9.61 -5.97 -0.66
N TYR A 175 8.72 -4.99 -0.78
CA TYR A 175 7.94 -4.69 -2.00
C TYR A 175 8.37 -3.38 -2.68
N ASP A 176 9.32 -2.60 -2.09
CA ASP A 176 9.79 -1.30 -2.61
C ASP A 176 10.80 -1.37 -3.77
#